data_ec87c8651bf70d327519959bcb25cc83
#
_entry.id   ec87c8651bf70d327519959bcb25cc83
#
_cell.length_a   1.000
_cell.length_b   1.000
_cell.length_c   1.000
_cell.angle_alpha   90.00
_cell.angle_beta   90.00
_cell.angle_gamma   90.00
#
_symmetry.space_group_name_H-M   'P 1'
#
loop_
_entity.id
_entity.type
_entity.pdbx_description
1 polymer ?
#
loop_
_entity_poly.entity_id
_entity_poly.type
_entity_poly.pdbx_seq_one_letter_code
_entity_poly.pdbx_strand_id
1 'polypeptide(L)'
;MANVDYRKYMVAKPLYEAGGRGVKNRQSPAMTYMSNTLVPEADYYLTLAWITGIPDPNPHVFEHVHDYDEIVMFWSGDYKHPHTLGAEIVFYLGGQPIKFNTTTSFFIPKGLRHGPLIWKEYERPHMAMSLVLGCGDEQKIWGKSGIDVPKKDLPVKTEDIDYECYVIRSPMGELGDPNTTGRTYPSMTYMSRIQIPEANYYLECSWLYEMPHPNPHIKEHVHDTEEIVLHVGSDPDDPEDLGGEIELVLGGQPLRFSSNSAIFVPRGVPHGPLTWYACRKPHLEMAIMLGIGTFAEGWGGKLP
;
A
#
# COMPACT_ATOMS: atom_id res chain seq x y z
N MET A 1 6.72 1.50 34.73
CA MET A 1 6.12 1.80 33.40
C MET A 1 5.16 0.67 33.09
N ALA A 2 3.95 0.95 32.61
CA ALA A 2 3.03 -0.11 32.20
C ALA A 2 3.69 -0.90 31.05
N ASN A 3 3.60 -2.24 31.12
CA ASN A 3 4.16 -3.10 30.08
C ASN A 3 3.24 -2.97 28.86
N VAL A 4 3.69 -2.30 27.81
CA VAL A 4 2.93 -2.11 26.57
C VAL A 4 2.86 -3.46 25.86
N ASP A 5 1.67 -3.93 25.52
CA ASP A 5 1.49 -5.10 24.64
C ASP A 5 1.54 -4.64 23.17
N TYR A 6 2.67 -4.84 22.52
CA TYR A 6 2.87 -4.42 21.13
C TYR A 6 2.14 -5.30 20.12
N ARG A 7 1.59 -6.47 20.53
CA ARG A 7 0.76 -7.31 19.64
C ARG A 7 -0.48 -6.59 19.13
N LYS A 8 -0.98 -5.59 19.87
CA LYS A 8 -2.12 -4.76 19.47
C LYS A 8 -1.87 -3.92 18.21
N TYR A 9 -0.62 -3.77 17.79
CA TYR A 9 -0.24 -3.03 16.59
C TYR A 9 -0.10 -3.92 15.33
N MET A 10 -0.25 -5.24 15.48
CA MET A 10 -0.19 -6.17 14.35
C MET A 10 -1.60 -6.60 13.94
N VAL A 11 -1.93 -6.34 12.69
CA VAL A 11 -3.16 -6.80 12.05
C VAL A 11 -2.81 -7.93 11.10
N ALA A 12 -2.95 -9.16 11.57
CA ALA A 12 -2.73 -10.40 10.79
C ALA A 12 -4.04 -11.00 10.27
N LYS A 13 -5.17 -10.39 10.59
CA LYS A 13 -6.50 -10.77 10.12
C LYS A 13 -7.27 -9.51 9.73
N PRO A 14 -7.53 -9.29 8.45
CA PRO A 14 -8.21 -8.09 7.98
C PRO A 14 -9.69 -8.08 8.36
N LEU A 15 -10.29 -6.87 8.36
CA LEU A 15 -11.73 -6.72 8.24
C LEU A 15 -12.12 -6.73 6.76
N TYR A 16 -13.31 -7.22 6.48
CA TYR A 16 -13.90 -7.22 5.13
C TYR A 16 -15.04 -6.22 5.08
N GLU A 17 -14.72 -4.95 4.93
CA GLU A 17 -15.70 -3.87 5.06
C GLU A 17 -15.66 -2.87 3.90
N ALA A 18 -14.50 -2.55 3.35
CA ALA A 18 -14.31 -1.46 2.41
C ALA A 18 -14.79 -1.77 0.99
N GLY A 19 -15.31 -0.73 0.34
CA GLY A 19 -15.75 -0.75 -1.06
C GLY A 19 -17.11 -1.40 -1.28
N GLY A 20 -17.61 -1.26 -2.51
CA GLY A 20 -18.92 -1.80 -2.91
C GLY A 20 -19.01 -3.32 -2.76
N ARG A 21 -20.12 -3.81 -2.20
CA ARG A 21 -20.37 -5.26 -2.10
C ARG A 21 -20.87 -5.82 -3.44
N GLY A 22 -20.46 -7.05 -3.76
CA GLY A 22 -20.95 -7.76 -4.93
C GLY A 22 -20.33 -7.35 -6.27
N VAL A 23 -19.21 -6.63 -6.25
CA VAL A 23 -18.40 -6.39 -7.46
C VAL A 23 -17.72 -7.69 -7.85
N LYS A 24 -18.00 -8.19 -9.07
CA LYS A 24 -17.37 -9.41 -9.60
C LYS A 24 -15.96 -9.12 -10.09
N ASN A 25 -15.12 -10.16 -10.19
CA ASN A 25 -13.74 -10.10 -10.67
C ASN A 25 -12.84 -9.16 -9.86
N ARG A 26 -13.27 -8.83 -8.66
CA ARG A 26 -12.55 -8.08 -7.65
C ARG A 26 -12.89 -8.65 -6.29
N GLN A 27 -11.91 -8.71 -5.41
CA GLN A 27 -12.17 -9.03 -4.01
C GLN A 27 -13.13 -7.99 -3.41
N SER A 28 -14.31 -8.45 -2.99
CA SER A 28 -15.44 -7.58 -2.57
C SER A 28 -16.18 -8.21 -1.40
N PRO A 29 -16.14 -7.61 -0.19
CA PRO A 29 -15.44 -6.36 0.16
C PRO A 29 -13.92 -6.48 0.07
N ALA A 30 -13.23 -5.34 0.05
CA ALA A 30 -11.77 -5.28 0.20
C ALA A 30 -11.34 -5.64 1.62
N MET A 31 -10.10 -6.07 1.76
CA MET A 31 -9.44 -6.34 3.04
C MET A 31 -8.96 -5.03 3.66
N THR A 32 -9.42 -4.70 4.86
CA THR A 32 -8.93 -3.58 5.65
C THR A 32 -7.85 -4.06 6.61
N TYR A 33 -6.63 -3.58 6.44
CA TYR A 33 -5.46 -3.94 7.25
C TYR A 33 -5.03 -2.84 8.22
N MET A 34 -5.55 -1.63 8.10
CA MET A 34 -5.35 -0.56 9.08
C MET A 34 -6.60 0.29 9.16
N SER A 35 -7.05 0.54 10.39
CA SER A 35 -8.14 1.45 10.74
C SER A 35 -8.08 1.72 12.24
N ASN A 36 -8.75 2.76 12.73
CA ASN A 36 -8.85 3.01 14.16
C ASN A 36 -9.69 1.96 14.94
N THR A 37 -10.45 1.12 14.20
CA THR A 37 -11.12 -0.07 14.78
C THR A 37 -10.12 -1.19 15.06
N LEU A 38 -9.13 -1.38 14.19
CA LEU A 38 -8.10 -2.42 14.32
C LEU A 38 -6.95 -1.98 15.22
N VAL A 39 -6.48 -0.75 15.04
CA VAL A 39 -5.41 -0.12 15.80
C VAL A 39 -5.89 1.28 16.20
N PRO A 40 -6.42 1.44 17.44
CA PRO A 40 -7.06 2.69 17.87
C PRO A 40 -6.19 3.95 17.78
N GLU A 41 -4.88 3.79 17.85
CA GLU A 41 -3.91 4.87 17.75
C GLU A 41 -3.54 5.27 16.33
N ALA A 42 -3.95 4.48 15.31
CA ALA A 42 -3.61 4.73 13.91
C ALA A 42 -4.66 5.63 13.24
N ASP A 43 -4.24 6.80 12.79
CA ASP A 43 -5.07 7.72 12.00
C ASP A 43 -4.92 7.42 10.47
N TYR A 44 -5.00 6.14 10.12
CA TYR A 44 -4.80 5.64 8.74
C TYR A 44 -5.85 4.61 8.40
N TYR A 45 -6.28 4.60 7.13
CA TYR A 45 -7.20 3.59 6.62
C TYR A 45 -6.59 2.90 5.40
N LEU A 46 -6.12 1.67 5.60
CA LEU A 46 -5.43 0.88 4.57
C LEU A 46 -6.30 -0.27 4.11
N THR A 47 -6.58 -0.32 2.82
CA THR A 47 -7.31 -1.41 2.19
C THR A 47 -6.54 -2.03 1.03
N LEU A 48 -6.73 -3.33 0.86
CA LEU A 48 -6.18 -4.12 -0.25
C LEU A 48 -7.29 -4.90 -0.94
N ALA A 49 -7.20 -5.03 -2.25
CA ALA A 49 -8.10 -5.88 -3.01
C ALA A 49 -7.39 -6.55 -4.19
N TRP A 50 -7.58 -7.85 -4.34
CA TRP A 50 -7.23 -8.55 -5.57
C TRP A 50 -8.19 -8.20 -6.70
N ILE A 51 -7.64 -8.01 -7.89
CA ILE A 51 -8.37 -7.85 -9.14
C ILE A 51 -8.05 -9.08 -9.99
N THR A 52 -9.08 -9.87 -10.29
CA THR A 52 -8.96 -11.16 -10.99
C THR A 52 -9.67 -11.18 -12.33
N GLY A 53 -10.05 -10.01 -12.83
CA GLY A 53 -10.70 -9.78 -14.11
C GLY A 53 -11.10 -8.32 -14.24
N ILE A 54 -11.75 -7.96 -15.33
CA ILE A 54 -12.41 -6.65 -15.43
C ILE A 54 -13.54 -6.61 -14.40
N PRO A 55 -13.53 -5.68 -13.43
CA PRO A 55 -14.60 -5.57 -12.44
C PRO A 55 -15.97 -5.38 -13.08
N ASP A 56 -17.00 -5.96 -12.48
CA ASP A 56 -18.39 -5.78 -12.91
C ASP A 56 -19.24 -5.41 -11.69
N PRO A 57 -19.79 -4.17 -11.61
CA PRO A 57 -19.76 -3.10 -12.63
C PRO A 57 -18.38 -2.48 -12.85
N ASN A 58 -18.19 -1.89 -14.04
CA ASN A 58 -17.00 -1.12 -14.39
C ASN A 58 -17.43 0.22 -15.01
N PRO A 59 -17.22 1.37 -14.34
CA PRO A 59 -16.50 1.52 -13.07
C PRO A 59 -17.29 1.00 -11.85
N HIS A 60 -16.57 0.65 -10.81
CA HIS A 60 -17.11 0.37 -9.48
C HIS A 60 -16.65 1.38 -8.43
N VAL A 61 -15.67 2.22 -8.76
CA VAL A 61 -15.26 3.41 -8.02
C VAL A 61 -15.65 4.61 -8.87
N PHE A 62 -16.48 5.49 -8.31
CA PHE A 62 -16.99 6.68 -8.99
C PHE A 62 -16.20 7.92 -8.57
N GLU A 63 -16.42 9.05 -9.26
CA GLU A 63 -15.81 10.31 -8.88
C GLU A 63 -16.26 10.74 -7.48
N HIS A 64 -15.29 11.04 -6.62
CA HIS A 64 -15.50 11.49 -5.25
C HIS A 64 -14.40 12.44 -4.80
N VAL A 65 -14.55 12.95 -3.59
CA VAL A 65 -13.60 13.84 -2.93
C VAL A 65 -13.68 13.63 -1.41
N HIS A 66 -12.56 13.74 -0.73
CA HIS A 66 -12.48 13.72 0.72
C HIS A 66 -11.43 14.73 1.24
N ASP A 67 -11.49 15.03 2.52
CA ASP A 67 -10.64 16.04 3.19
C ASP A 67 -9.32 15.44 3.74
N TYR A 68 -8.84 14.36 3.12
CA TYR A 68 -7.65 13.63 3.52
C TYR A 68 -6.76 13.36 2.31
N ASP A 69 -5.44 13.30 2.55
CA ASP A 69 -4.52 12.79 1.53
C ASP A 69 -4.73 11.29 1.34
N GLU A 70 -4.47 10.78 0.15
CA GLU A 70 -4.57 9.36 -0.16
C GLU A 70 -3.39 8.91 -1.03
N ILE A 71 -2.90 7.70 -0.78
CA ILE A 71 -2.01 6.98 -1.69
C ILE A 71 -2.81 5.82 -2.28
N VAL A 72 -2.99 5.82 -3.61
CA VAL A 72 -3.54 4.68 -4.35
C VAL A 72 -2.40 4.01 -5.10
N MET A 73 -2.26 2.69 -4.95
CA MET A 73 -1.22 1.95 -5.64
C MET A 73 -1.78 0.68 -6.27
N PHE A 74 -1.33 0.40 -7.48
CA PHE A 74 -1.59 -0.84 -8.20
C PHE A 74 -0.27 -1.53 -8.47
N TRP A 75 -0.17 -2.83 -8.18
CA TRP A 75 1.03 -3.60 -8.47
C TRP A 75 0.73 -4.98 -9.02
N SER A 76 1.66 -5.49 -9.83
CA SER A 76 1.60 -6.81 -10.40
C SER A 76 1.56 -7.89 -9.32
N GLY A 77 0.76 -8.93 -9.49
CA GLY A 77 0.87 -10.17 -8.71
C GLY A 77 2.04 -11.06 -9.13
N ASP A 78 2.77 -10.67 -10.20
CA ASP A 78 3.88 -11.44 -10.76
C ASP A 78 5.23 -10.81 -10.40
N TYR A 79 5.96 -11.41 -9.47
CA TYR A 79 7.26 -10.93 -9.01
C TYR A 79 8.36 -10.96 -10.10
N LYS A 80 8.18 -11.75 -11.17
CA LYS A 80 9.12 -11.82 -12.31
C LYS A 80 8.99 -10.63 -13.25
N HIS A 81 7.81 -10.00 -13.24
CA HIS A 81 7.50 -8.83 -14.04
C HIS A 81 6.88 -7.72 -13.15
N PRO A 82 7.63 -7.24 -12.11
CA PRO A 82 7.07 -6.38 -11.07
C PRO A 82 6.60 -5.02 -11.58
N HIS A 83 7.09 -4.59 -12.76
CA HIS A 83 6.72 -3.30 -13.35
C HIS A 83 5.53 -3.38 -14.32
N THR A 84 5.13 -4.58 -14.77
CA THR A 84 4.03 -4.76 -15.72
C THR A 84 2.78 -5.19 -14.99
N LEU A 85 1.76 -4.33 -14.94
CA LEU A 85 0.57 -4.56 -14.14
C LEU A 85 -0.24 -5.80 -14.61
N GLY A 86 -0.29 -6.05 -15.93
CA GLY A 86 -1.17 -7.07 -16.53
C GLY A 86 -2.62 -6.59 -16.66
N ALA A 87 -2.80 -5.29 -16.75
CA ALA A 87 -4.08 -4.63 -17.03
C ALA A 87 -3.84 -3.25 -17.63
N GLU A 88 -4.81 -2.73 -18.37
CA GLU A 88 -4.88 -1.32 -18.75
C GLU A 88 -6.01 -0.65 -17.98
N ILE A 89 -5.68 0.40 -17.22
CA ILE A 89 -6.60 1.12 -16.35
C ILE A 89 -6.57 2.60 -16.69
N VAL A 90 -7.72 3.26 -16.57
CA VAL A 90 -7.85 4.72 -16.60
C VAL A 90 -8.38 5.19 -15.25
N PHE A 91 -7.62 6.04 -14.59
CA PHE A 91 -8.01 6.70 -13.34
C PHE A 91 -8.11 8.21 -13.57
N TYR A 92 -9.22 8.81 -13.18
CA TYR A 92 -9.43 10.24 -13.38
C TYR A 92 -8.97 11.01 -12.13
N LEU A 93 -8.10 12.02 -12.33
CA LEU A 93 -7.66 12.98 -11.32
C LEU A 93 -8.07 14.39 -11.76
N GLY A 94 -8.84 15.13 -10.97
CA GLY A 94 -9.33 16.45 -11.33
C GLY A 94 -10.07 16.50 -12.68
N GLY A 95 -10.68 15.39 -13.11
CA GLY A 95 -11.30 15.23 -14.42
C GLY A 95 -10.33 14.89 -15.56
N GLN A 96 -9.02 14.84 -15.33
CA GLN A 96 -8.04 14.37 -16.31
C GLN A 96 -7.95 12.85 -16.30
N PRO A 97 -8.13 12.16 -17.45
CA PRO A 97 -7.92 10.72 -17.55
C PRO A 97 -6.43 10.40 -17.53
N ILE A 98 -6.00 9.63 -16.55
CA ILE A 98 -4.64 9.10 -16.43
C ILE A 98 -4.68 7.62 -16.81
N LYS A 99 -4.03 7.26 -17.90
CA LYS A 99 -3.94 5.89 -18.42
C LYS A 99 -2.65 5.23 -17.95
N PHE A 100 -2.73 3.99 -17.48
CA PHE A 100 -1.56 3.22 -17.07
C PHE A 100 -1.77 1.71 -17.23
N ASN A 101 -0.65 1.00 -17.39
CA ASN A 101 -0.57 -0.47 -17.51
C ASN A 101 0.65 -1.05 -16.78
N THR A 102 1.31 -0.21 -15.98
CA THR A 102 2.45 -0.56 -15.14
C THR A 102 2.06 -0.57 -13.67
N THR A 103 2.88 -1.16 -12.81
CA THR A 103 2.83 -0.89 -11.38
C THR A 103 2.94 0.62 -11.19
N THR A 104 1.94 1.21 -10.57
CA THR A 104 1.77 2.67 -10.51
C THR A 104 1.23 3.08 -9.17
N SER A 105 1.78 4.15 -8.60
CA SER A 105 1.22 4.81 -7.44
C SER A 105 0.76 6.23 -7.77
N PHE A 106 -0.23 6.68 -7.03
CA PHE A 106 -0.85 8.00 -7.12
C PHE A 106 -0.79 8.65 -5.75
N PHE A 107 -0.39 9.91 -5.69
CA PHE A 107 -0.65 10.78 -4.56
C PHE A 107 -1.88 11.62 -4.86
N ILE A 108 -2.86 11.56 -3.99
CA ILE A 108 -4.11 12.31 -4.12
C ILE A 108 -4.17 13.29 -2.95
N PRO A 109 -3.84 14.58 -3.17
CA PRO A 109 -3.96 15.59 -2.14
C PRO A 109 -5.41 15.72 -1.67
N LYS A 110 -5.61 16.01 -0.39
CA LYS A 110 -6.93 16.34 0.15
C LYS A 110 -7.66 17.37 -0.70
N GLY A 111 -8.96 17.14 -0.92
CA GLY A 111 -9.80 18.03 -1.72
C GLY A 111 -9.66 17.83 -3.24
N LEU A 112 -8.74 17.02 -3.73
CA LEU A 112 -8.67 16.69 -5.15
C LEU A 112 -9.77 15.67 -5.51
N ARG A 113 -10.64 16.04 -6.46
CA ARG A 113 -11.63 15.11 -7.02
C ARG A 113 -10.92 14.02 -7.82
N HIS A 114 -11.28 12.78 -7.56
CA HIS A 114 -10.68 11.62 -8.23
C HIS A 114 -11.71 10.52 -8.47
N GLY A 115 -11.40 9.60 -9.40
CA GLY A 115 -12.36 8.68 -9.98
C GLY A 115 -13.06 9.27 -11.20
N PRO A 116 -13.74 8.45 -12.00
CA PRO A 116 -13.89 7.00 -11.84
C PRO A 116 -12.61 6.23 -12.11
N LEU A 117 -12.62 4.97 -11.68
CA LEU A 117 -11.59 3.99 -11.96
C LEU A 117 -12.14 2.97 -12.96
N ILE A 118 -11.53 2.88 -14.15
CA ILE A 118 -12.07 2.11 -15.29
C ILE A 118 -11.03 1.14 -15.82
N TRP A 119 -11.29 -0.15 -15.77
CA TRP A 119 -10.47 -1.18 -16.43
C TRP A 119 -10.83 -1.26 -17.91
N LYS A 120 -9.84 -1.17 -18.77
CA LYS A 120 -9.97 -1.28 -20.22
C LYS A 120 -9.58 -2.68 -20.71
N GLU A 121 -8.52 -3.24 -20.12
CA GLU A 121 -7.98 -4.54 -20.45
C GLU A 121 -7.54 -5.26 -19.17
N TYR A 122 -7.54 -6.59 -19.23
CA TYR A 122 -7.07 -7.45 -18.14
C TYR A 122 -6.38 -8.67 -18.73
N GLU A 123 -5.18 -8.98 -18.24
CA GLU A 123 -4.39 -10.14 -18.65
C GLU A 123 -4.08 -11.07 -17.48
N ARG A 124 -3.81 -10.50 -16.28
CA ARG A 124 -3.41 -11.28 -15.09
C ARG A 124 -3.81 -10.60 -13.78
N PRO A 125 -3.88 -11.38 -12.68
CA PRO A 125 -4.18 -10.84 -11.36
C PRO A 125 -3.21 -9.75 -10.93
N HIS A 126 -3.75 -8.73 -10.30
CA HIS A 126 -2.99 -7.63 -9.72
C HIS A 126 -3.70 -7.11 -8.45
N MET A 127 -2.94 -6.38 -7.64
CA MET A 127 -3.44 -5.80 -6.39
C MET A 127 -3.75 -4.33 -6.57
N ALA A 128 -4.76 -3.88 -5.85
CA ALA A 128 -5.10 -2.47 -5.66
C ALA A 128 -5.04 -2.17 -4.15
N MET A 129 -4.36 -1.09 -3.80
CA MET A 129 -4.26 -0.54 -2.45
C MET A 129 -4.83 0.88 -2.43
N SER A 130 -5.58 1.21 -1.39
CA SER A 130 -5.91 2.57 -0.99
C SER A 130 -5.43 2.77 0.45
N LEU A 131 -4.68 3.83 0.67
CA LEU A 131 -4.21 4.25 1.99
C LEU A 131 -4.60 5.71 2.20
N VAL A 132 -5.66 5.93 2.98
CA VAL A 132 -6.07 7.26 3.42
C VAL A 132 -5.27 7.67 4.65
N LEU A 133 -4.79 8.88 4.65
CA LEU A 133 -3.81 9.45 5.57
C LEU A 133 -4.45 10.52 6.45
N GLY A 134 -4.31 10.39 7.76
CA GLY A 134 -4.90 11.31 8.74
C GLY A 134 -6.34 10.97 9.13
N CYS A 135 -6.86 9.80 8.76
CA CYS A 135 -8.15 9.29 9.19
C CYS A 135 -8.20 7.77 9.13
N GLY A 136 -8.49 7.13 10.26
CA GLY A 136 -8.69 5.68 10.36
C GLY A 136 -10.16 5.24 10.39
N ASP A 137 -11.10 6.13 10.10
CA ASP A 137 -12.54 5.89 10.21
C ASP A 137 -13.21 5.91 8.82
N GLU A 138 -13.66 4.74 8.36
CA GLU A 138 -14.31 4.59 7.05
C GLU A 138 -15.50 5.55 6.86
N GLN A 139 -16.33 5.72 7.88
CA GLN A 139 -17.53 6.55 7.77
C GLN A 139 -17.18 8.05 7.63
N LYS A 140 -16.09 8.50 8.27
CA LYS A 140 -15.63 9.88 8.11
C LYS A 140 -15.04 10.13 6.74
N ILE A 141 -14.35 9.13 6.19
CA ILE A 141 -13.73 9.22 4.86
C ILE A 141 -14.83 9.28 3.79
N TRP A 142 -15.73 8.30 3.80
CA TRP A 142 -16.66 8.06 2.69
C TRP A 142 -18.07 8.58 2.93
N GLY A 143 -18.51 8.75 4.16
CA GLY A 143 -19.90 9.05 4.53
C GLY A 143 -20.49 10.35 3.96
N LYS A 144 -19.68 11.26 3.43
CA LYS A 144 -20.08 12.51 2.81
C LYS A 144 -19.74 12.62 1.32
N SER A 145 -19.00 11.68 0.78
CA SER A 145 -18.39 11.81 -0.55
C SER A 145 -19.30 11.40 -1.70
N GLY A 146 -20.42 10.72 -1.43
CA GLY A 146 -21.32 10.26 -2.49
C GLY A 146 -20.71 9.21 -3.42
N ILE A 147 -19.75 8.44 -2.93
CA ILE A 147 -19.05 7.37 -3.68
C ILE A 147 -20.00 6.42 -4.40
N ASP A 148 -21.14 6.13 -3.78
CA ASP A 148 -22.10 5.15 -4.30
C ASP A 148 -23.07 5.75 -5.34
N VAL A 149 -22.87 6.98 -5.79
CA VAL A 149 -23.75 7.62 -6.77
C VAL A 149 -23.12 7.55 -8.17
N PRO A 150 -23.57 6.61 -9.02
CA PRO A 150 -23.11 6.55 -10.41
C PRO A 150 -23.41 7.84 -11.14
N LYS A 151 -22.37 8.48 -11.70
CA LYS A 151 -22.55 9.59 -12.64
C LYS A 151 -22.58 9.05 -14.06
N LYS A 152 -23.51 9.54 -14.89
CA LYS A 152 -23.63 9.13 -16.30
C LYS A 152 -22.50 9.66 -17.16
N ASP A 153 -22.04 10.86 -16.86
CA ASP A 153 -21.02 11.55 -17.64
C ASP A 153 -19.64 11.38 -17.01
N LEU A 154 -18.62 11.22 -17.85
CA LEU A 154 -17.24 11.21 -17.39
C LEU A 154 -16.84 12.60 -16.87
N PRO A 155 -15.98 12.69 -15.87
CA PRO A 155 -15.47 13.95 -15.36
C PRO A 155 -14.78 14.77 -16.47
N VAL A 156 -14.91 16.08 -16.38
CA VAL A 156 -14.21 17.01 -17.28
C VAL A 156 -13.19 17.77 -16.45
N LYS A 157 -11.98 17.86 -16.98
CA LYS A 157 -10.90 18.67 -16.39
C LYS A 157 -11.33 20.13 -16.37
N THR A 158 -11.30 20.75 -15.20
CA THR A 158 -11.74 22.15 -14.99
C THR A 158 -10.62 23.11 -14.68
N GLU A 159 -9.44 22.60 -14.33
CA GLU A 159 -8.26 23.38 -13.96
C GLU A 159 -7.12 23.13 -14.94
N ASP A 160 -6.28 24.14 -15.15
CA ASP A 160 -5.10 24.03 -16.03
C ASP A 160 -3.89 23.44 -15.26
N ILE A 161 -4.12 22.29 -14.63
CA ILE A 161 -3.10 21.51 -13.92
C ILE A 161 -2.88 20.22 -14.68
N ASP A 162 -1.63 19.84 -14.90
CA ASP A 162 -1.30 18.50 -15.37
C ASP A 162 -1.17 17.54 -14.18
N TYR A 163 -2.20 16.76 -13.93
CA TYR A 163 -2.27 15.82 -12.80
C TYR A 163 -1.34 14.62 -12.95
N GLU A 164 -0.60 14.49 -14.06
CA GLU A 164 0.51 13.52 -14.18
C GLU A 164 1.61 13.77 -13.14
N CYS A 165 1.72 14.98 -12.59
CA CYS A 165 2.66 15.31 -11.52
C CYS A 165 2.42 14.53 -10.22
N TYR A 166 1.23 13.92 -10.04
CA TYR A 166 0.88 13.08 -8.90
C TYR A 166 1.00 11.58 -9.18
N VAL A 167 1.62 11.19 -10.30
CA VAL A 167 1.66 9.79 -10.76
C VAL A 167 3.09 9.26 -10.84
N ILE A 168 3.35 8.12 -10.20
CA ILE A 168 4.65 7.46 -10.26
C ILE A 168 4.47 6.11 -10.96
N ARG A 169 4.96 6.01 -12.22
CA ARG A 169 4.97 4.78 -13.02
C ARG A 169 6.33 4.09 -13.03
N SER A 170 7.36 4.80 -12.64
CA SER A 170 8.74 4.28 -12.58
C SER A 170 9.29 4.52 -11.19
N PRO A 171 9.53 3.47 -10.41
CA PRO A 171 10.09 3.61 -9.08
C PRO A 171 11.54 4.11 -9.15
N MET A 172 11.97 4.79 -8.10
CA MET A 172 13.39 4.96 -7.81
C MET A 172 13.93 3.71 -7.14
N GLY A 173 15.19 3.40 -7.35
CA GLY A 173 15.91 2.35 -6.64
C GLY A 173 16.84 2.98 -5.62
N GLU A 174 16.43 3.03 -4.34
CA GLU A 174 17.19 3.75 -3.33
C GLU A 174 17.75 2.87 -2.23
N LEU A 175 17.10 1.79 -1.88
CA LEU A 175 17.39 1.01 -0.69
C LEU A 175 17.85 -0.42 -0.99
N GLY A 176 18.48 -1.01 0.00
CA GLY A 176 18.93 -2.39 0.04
C GLY A 176 20.46 -2.53 0.01
N ASP A 177 20.92 -3.65 0.50
CA ASP A 177 22.31 -4.09 0.36
C ASP A 177 22.46 -4.93 -0.91
N PRO A 178 23.38 -4.60 -1.85
CA PRO A 178 23.62 -5.39 -3.05
C PRO A 178 24.04 -6.85 -2.77
N ASN A 179 24.48 -7.13 -1.55
CA ASN A 179 24.82 -8.49 -1.13
C ASN A 179 23.65 -9.28 -0.57
N THR A 180 22.49 -8.65 -0.38
CA THR A 180 21.27 -9.37 0.06
C THR A 180 20.64 -10.08 -1.11
N THR A 181 20.54 -11.41 -1.03
CA THR A 181 19.88 -12.26 -2.03
C THR A 181 18.47 -12.64 -1.59
N GLY A 182 17.69 -13.25 -2.49
CA GLY A 182 16.31 -13.70 -2.21
C GLY A 182 15.25 -12.62 -2.30
N ARG A 183 15.65 -11.37 -2.63
CA ARG A 183 14.74 -10.21 -2.75
C ARG A 183 15.09 -9.33 -3.94
N THR A 184 14.16 -8.48 -4.32
CA THR A 184 14.42 -7.42 -5.31
C THR A 184 15.45 -6.44 -4.76
N TYR A 185 16.46 -6.12 -5.57
CA TYR A 185 17.47 -5.10 -5.30
C TYR A 185 17.64 -4.18 -6.52
N PRO A 186 17.74 -2.87 -6.31
CA PRO A 186 17.37 -2.13 -5.10
C PRO A 186 15.87 -2.23 -4.81
N SER A 187 15.45 -1.87 -3.59
CA SER A 187 14.04 -1.67 -3.27
C SER A 187 13.42 -0.60 -4.17
N MET A 188 12.17 -0.77 -4.50
CA MET A 188 11.42 0.10 -5.40
C MET A 188 10.68 1.17 -4.60
N THR A 189 11.07 2.44 -4.75
CA THR A 189 10.41 3.58 -4.10
C THR A 189 9.28 4.09 -4.99
N TYR A 190 8.05 3.93 -4.53
CA TYR A 190 6.82 4.34 -5.24
C TYR A 190 6.13 5.56 -4.62
N MET A 191 6.69 6.16 -3.58
CA MET A 191 6.27 7.46 -3.06
C MET A 191 7.42 8.12 -2.34
N SER A 192 7.76 9.33 -2.76
CA SER A 192 8.72 10.20 -2.07
C SER A 192 8.54 11.65 -2.49
N ARG A 193 9.04 12.57 -1.67
CA ARG A 193 9.08 14.01 -1.98
C ARG A 193 10.00 14.33 -3.16
N ILE A 194 10.96 13.46 -3.47
CA ILE A 194 11.82 13.61 -4.64
C ILE A 194 11.01 13.41 -5.92
N GLN A 195 10.04 12.48 -5.91
CA GLN A 195 9.18 12.18 -7.05
C GLN A 195 7.97 13.15 -7.11
N ILE A 196 7.36 13.42 -5.95
CA ILE A 196 6.20 14.31 -5.81
C ILE A 196 6.50 15.28 -4.66
N PRO A 197 6.86 16.54 -4.97
CA PRO A 197 7.33 17.50 -3.95
C PRO A 197 6.37 17.76 -2.80
N GLU A 198 5.08 17.58 -3.01
CA GLU A 198 4.02 17.79 -2.01
C GLU A 198 3.82 16.58 -1.08
N ALA A 199 4.31 15.39 -1.47
CA ALA A 199 4.14 14.18 -0.68
C ALA A 199 5.06 14.20 0.55
N ASN A 200 4.45 14.17 1.74
CA ASN A 200 5.17 14.01 3.01
C ASN A 200 5.08 12.55 3.50
N TYR A 201 5.31 11.62 2.59
CA TYR A 201 5.21 10.19 2.77
C TYR A 201 6.31 9.50 1.99
N TYR A 202 6.84 8.41 2.53
CA TYR A 202 7.83 7.59 1.87
C TYR A 202 7.34 6.15 1.81
N LEU A 203 7.22 5.59 0.62
CA LEU A 203 6.79 4.22 0.40
C LEU A 203 7.78 3.50 -0.47
N GLU A 204 8.34 2.44 0.06
CA GLU A 204 9.16 1.50 -0.69
C GLU A 204 8.61 0.08 -0.60
N CYS A 205 8.95 -0.74 -1.58
CA CYS A 205 8.61 -2.16 -1.57
C CYS A 205 9.67 -3.02 -2.23
N SER A 206 9.68 -4.29 -1.84
CA SER A 206 10.52 -5.34 -2.42
C SER A 206 9.76 -6.65 -2.53
N TRP A 207 9.97 -7.37 -3.59
CA TRP A 207 9.56 -8.76 -3.67
C TRP A 207 10.57 -9.64 -2.95
N LEU A 208 10.08 -10.49 -2.06
CA LEU A 208 10.80 -11.61 -1.49
C LEU A 208 10.37 -12.86 -2.27
N TYR A 209 11.29 -13.53 -2.93
CA TYR A 209 11.02 -14.72 -3.74
C TYR A 209 11.75 -15.97 -3.26
N GLU A 210 12.68 -15.79 -2.34
CA GLU A 210 13.41 -16.82 -1.61
C GLU A 210 13.73 -16.33 -0.19
N MET A 211 14.26 -17.20 0.65
CA MET A 211 14.78 -16.80 1.95
C MET A 211 15.86 -15.74 1.76
N PRO A 212 15.72 -14.55 2.36
CA PRO A 212 16.75 -13.53 2.24
C PRO A 212 18.06 -13.99 2.89
N HIS A 213 19.19 -13.60 2.30
CA HIS A 213 20.49 -13.83 2.90
C HIS A 213 21.34 -12.57 2.74
N PRO A 214 21.85 -11.97 3.87
CA PRO A 214 21.73 -12.43 5.24
C PRO A 214 20.27 -12.43 5.76
N ASN A 215 20.03 -13.21 6.81
CA ASN A 215 18.75 -13.26 7.51
C ASN A 215 19.01 -13.23 9.03
N PRO A 216 18.61 -12.19 9.76
CA PRO A 216 17.82 -11.05 9.29
C PRO A 216 18.61 -10.13 8.35
N HIS A 217 17.93 -9.51 7.40
CA HIS A 217 18.54 -8.47 6.55
C HIS A 217 18.21 -7.05 7.02
N ILE A 218 17.20 -6.87 7.86
CA ILE A 218 16.89 -5.64 8.58
C ILE A 218 17.19 -5.86 10.06
N LYS A 219 18.04 -5.00 10.63
CA LYS A 219 18.42 -5.03 12.04
C LYS A 219 17.49 -4.17 12.87
N GLU A 220 17.60 -4.26 14.20
CA GLU A 220 16.89 -3.33 15.09
C GLU A 220 17.35 -1.89 14.82
N HIS A 221 16.35 -1.01 14.72
CA HIS A 221 16.52 0.42 14.52
C HIS A 221 15.34 1.19 15.11
N VAL A 222 15.43 2.52 15.08
CA VAL A 222 14.40 3.44 15.54
C VAL A 222 14.42 4.69 14.69
N HIS A 223 13.26 5.25 14.42
CA HIS A 223 13.11 6.54 13.75
C HIS A 223 12.05 7.41 14.42
N ASP A 224 12.10 8.72 14.17
CA ASP A 224 11.19 9.70 14.76
C ASP A 224 9.99 9.96 13.82
N THR A 225 9.41 8.89 13.29
CA THR A 225 8.19 8.91 12.49
C THR A 225 7.40 7.64 12.75
N GLU A 226 6.11 7.65 12.40
CA GLU A 226 5.30 6.45 12.36
C GLU A 226 5.57 5.68 11.07
N GLU A 227 5.36 4.35 11.12
CA GLU A 227 5.53 3.48 9.96
C GLU A 227 4.42 2.43 9.93
N ILE A 228 4.05 2.03 8.72
CA ILE A 228 3.29 0.80 8.48
C ILE A 228 4.21 -0.16 7.73
N VAL A 229 4.54 -1.29 8.38
CA VAL A 229 5.21 -2.42 7.74
C VAL A 229 4.14 -3.37 7.22
N LEU A 230 4.08 -3.56 5.90
CA LEU A 230 3.05 -4.36 5.24
C LEU A 230 3.68 -5.53 4.50
N HIS A 231 3.18 -6.74 4.75
CA HIS A 231 3.54 -7.94 4.01
C HIS A 231 2.32 -8.54 3.33
N VAL A 232 2.41 -8.79 2.01
CA VAL A 232 1.29 -9.25 1.18
C VAL A 232 1.73 -10.41 0.29
N GLY A 233 1.01 -11.53 0.35
CA GLY A 233 1.23 -12.69 -0.51
C GLY A 233 0.86 -12.43 -1.98
N SER A 234 1.20 -13.38 -2.83
CA SER A 234 1.02 -13.28 -4.28
C SER A 234 -0.05 -14.22 -4.84
N ASP A 235 -0.84 -14.87 -3.99
CA ASP A 235 -1.85 -15.86 -4.41
C ASP A 235 -3.27 -15.27 -4.35
N PRO A 236 -3.91 -14.97 -5.50
CA PRO A 236 -5.27 -14.44 -5.51
C PRO A 236 -6.34 -15.47 -5.09
N ASP A 237 -6.02 -16.77 -5.14
CA ASP A 237 -6.94 -17.85 -4.74
C ASP A 237 -6.93 -18.07 -3.22
N ASP A 238 -5.85 -17.62 -2.54
CA ASP A 238 -5.74 -17.59 -1.08
C ASP A 238 -5.25 -16.21 -0.61
N PRO A 239 -6.14 -15.21 -0.63
CA PRO A 239 -5.79 -13.80 -0.51
C PRO A 239 -5.31 -13.37 0.87
N GLU A 240 -5.35 -14.24 1.86
CA GLU A 240 -4.79 -14.00 3.19
C GLU A 240 -3.46 -14.74 3.42
N ASP A 241 -3.11 -15.76 2.62
CA ASP A 241 -1.84 -16.50 2.76
C ASP A 241 -0.67 -15.61 2.32
N LEU A 242 0.29 -15.43 3.21
CA LEU A 242 1.53 -14.71 2.88
C LEU A 242 2.47 -15.54 2.00
N GLY A 243 2.39 -16.87 2.09
CA GLY A 243 3.38 -17.75 1.48
C GLY A 243 4.72 -17.78 2.21
N GLY A 244 4.80 -17.19 3.39
CA GLY A 244 6.00 -17.09 4.21
C GLY A 244 5.72 -17.28 5.69
N GLU A 245 6.76 -17.25 6.51
CA GLU A 245 6.68 -17.16 7.95
C GLU A 245 7.75 -16.18 8.43
N ILE A 246 7.32 -15.09 9.05
CA ILE A 246 8.14 -13.92 9.37
C ILE A 246 7.95 -13.55 10.83
N GLU A 247 8.99 -12.97 11.42
CA GLU A 247 8.95 -12.37 12.75
C GLU A 247 9.56 -10.97 12.69
N LEU A 248 8.79 -9.98 13.11
CA LEU A 248 9.28 -8.63 13.41
C LEU A 248 9.31 -8.44 14.92
N VAL A 249 10.44 -8.03 15.47
CA VAL A 249 10.50 -7.60 16.87
C VAL A 249 10.07 -6.14 16.96
N LEU A 250 9.04 -5.83 17.78
CA LEU A 250 8.54 -4.49 18.01
C LEU A 250 8.58 -4.18 19.52
N GLY A 251 9.31 -3.13 19.90
CA GLY A 251 9.50 -2.77 21.31
C GLY A 251 10.04 -3.91 22.18
N GLY A 252 10.90 -4.76 21.60
CA GLY A 252 11.47 -5.95 22.22
C GLY A 252 10.53 -7.15 22.30
N GLN A 253 9.33 -7.10 21.69
CA GLN A 253 8.38 -8.21 21.65
C GLN A 253 8.36 -8.84 20.24
N PRO A 254 8.55 -10.15 20.10
CA PRO A 254 8.46 -10.83 18.81
C PRO A 254 7.01 -10.93 18.35
N LEU A 255 6.76 -10.48 17.13
CA LEU A 255 5.50 -10.56 16.41
C LEU A 255 5.68 -11.52 15.23
N ARG A 256 5.18 -12.75 15.35
CA ARG A 256 5.32 -13.78 14.34
C ARG A 256 4.03 -13.99 13.58
N PHE A 257 4.11 -14.06 12.25
CA PHE A 257 2.97 -14.18 11.37
C PHE A 257 3.30 -14.99 10.12
N SER A 258 2.25 -15.57 9.51
CA SER A 258 2.33 -16.33 8.25
C SER A 258 1.19 -15.98 7.29
N SER A 259 0.31 -15.06 7.69
CA SER A 259 -0.71 -14.44 6.86
C SER A 259 -0.26 -13.04 6.42
N ASN A 260 -0.93 -12.47 5.43
CA ASN A 260 -0.79 -11.04 5.13
C ASN A 260 -0.95 -10.25 6.41
N SER A 261 -0.08 -9.27 6.62
CA SER A 261 -0.07 -8.52 7.88
C SER A 261 0.36 -7.08 7.67
N ALA A 262 -0.33 -6.17 8.36
CA ALA A 262 0.12 -4.81 8.57
C ALA A 262 0.52 -4.62 10.04
N ILE A 263 1.67 -4.02 10.25
CA ILE A 263 2.18 -3.71 11.59
C ILE A 263 2.36 -2.19 11.67
N PHE A 264 1.62 -1.57 12.59
CA PHE A 264 1.82 -0.16 12.91
C PHE A 264 2.99 -0.02 13.86
N VAL A 265 3.99 0.75 13.49
CA VAL A 265 5.14 1.09 14.30
C VAL A 265 4.98 2.51 14.80
N PRO A 266 4.69 2.71 16.10
CA PRO A 266 4.59 4.06 16.66
C PRO A 266 5.95 4.77 16.65
N ARG A 267 5.92 6.08 16.51
CA ARG A 267 7.10 6.95 16.58
C ARG A 267 7.99 6.61 17.78
N GLY A 268 9.29 6.47 17.53
CA GLY A 268 10.29 6.25 18.57
C GLY A 268 10.29 4.86 19.20
N VAL A 269 9.53 3.91 18.67
CA VAL A 269 9.54 2.51 19.14
C VAL A 269 10.63 1.75 18.37
N PRO A 270 11.61 1.14 19.06
CA PRO A 270 12.60 0.26 18.42
C PRO A 270 11.90 -0.92 17.76
N HIS A 271 12.28 -1.23 16.54
CA HIS A 271 11.75 -2.35 15.79
C HIS A 271 12.81 -3.00 14.90
N GLY A 272 12.56 -4.26 14.53
CA GLY A 272 13.58 -5.16 14.04
C GLY A 272 14.23 -5.99 15.18
N PRO A 273 14.96 -7.05 14.86
CA PRO A 273 15.19 -7.55 13.52
C PRO A 273 13.91 -8.06 12.84
N LEU A 274 13.95 -8.06 11.51
CA LEU A 274 12.95 -8.70 10.67
C LEU A 274 13.54 -9.99 10.13
N THR A 275 12.97 -11.13 10.55
CA THR A 275 13.56 -12.47 10.34
C THR A 275 12.57 -13.38 9.60
N TRP A 276 13.00 -14.03 8.54
CA TRP A 276 12.24 -15.05 7.81
C TRP A 276 12.56 -16.43 8.36
N TYR A 277 11.53 -17.21 8.66
CA TYR A 277 11.62 -18.63 9.03
C TYR A 277 11.23 -19.55 7.87
N ALA A 278 10.41 -19.03 6.93
CA ALA A 278 10.07 -19.71 5.69
C ALA A 278 9.71 -18.68 4.59
N CYS A 279 10.05 -19.03 3.35
CA CYS A 279 9.56 -18.36 2.15
C CYS A 279 9.13 -19.47 1.18
N ARG A 280 7.83 -19.77 1.13
CA ARG A 280 7.22 -20.85 0.34
C ARG A 280 6.70 -20.37 -0.99
N LYS A 281 6.19 -19.13 -1.01
CA LYS A 281 5.71 -18.41 -2.19
C LYS A 281 6.30 -16.98 -2.18
N PRO A 282 6.48 -16.36 -3.33
CA PRO A 282 6.84 -14.95 -3.37
C PRO A 282 5.83 -14.08 -2.64
N HIS A 283 6.30 -13.03 -1.98
CA HIS A 283 5.45 -12.06 -1.30
C HIS A 283 6.09 -10.68 -1.35
N LEU A 284 5.28 -9.65 -1.22
CA LEU A 284 5.70 -8.25 -1.20
C LEU A 284 5.92 -7.81 0.24
N GLU A 285 7.07 -7.21 0.50
CA GLU A 285 7.39 -6.45 1.70
C GLU A 285 7.30 -4.96 1.35
N MET A 286 6.65 -4.17 2.18
CA MET A 286 6.45 -2.75 1.98
C MET A 286 6.67 -1.99 3.29
N ALA A 287 7.47 -0.93 3.24
CA ALA A 287 7.63 0.03 4.32
C ALA A 287 6.99 1.36 3.91
N ILE A 288 6.10 1.88 4.74
CA ILE A 288 5.38 3.13 4.53
C ILE A 288 5.65 4.04 5.69
N MET A 289 6.55 5.00 5.52
CA MET A 289 6.89 6.00 6.53
C MET A 289 5.97 7.22 6.39
N LEU A 290 5.43 7.65 7.52
CA LEU A 290 4.34 8.60 7.62
C LEU A 290 4.82 9.91 8.24
N GLY A 291 4.67 11.02 7.51
CA GLY A 291 5.12 12.35 7.96
C GLY A 291 6.57 12.70 7.59
N ILE A 292 7.21 11.88 6.75
CA ILE A 292 8.50 12.17 6.12
C ILE A 292 8.41 11.86 4.62
N GLY A 293 9.19 12.52 3.80
CA GLY A 293 9.10 12.38 2.34
C GLY A 293 10.34 11.80 1.67
N THR A 294 11.39 11.49 2.41
CA THR A 294 12.62 10.98 1.81
C THR A 294 13.25 9.87 2.67
N PHE A 295 13.99 8.98 2.00
CA PHE A 295 14.82 7.99 2.67
C PHE A 295 15.76 8.60 3.71
N ALA A 296 16.42 9.71 3.37
CA ALA A 296 17.37 10.35 4.25
C ALA A 296 16.74 10.87 5.55
N GLU A 297 15.48 11.30 5.51
CA GLU A 297 14.73 11.73 6.70
C GLU A 297 14.38 10.54 7.60
N GLY A 298 13.96 9.41 7.03
CA GLY A 298 13.56 8.21 7.77
C GLY A 298 14.73 7.45 8.37
N TRP A 299 15.76 7.22 7.57
CA TRP A 299 16.88 6.36 7.92
C TRP A 299 18.16 7.12 8.27
N GLY A 300 18.13 8.48 8.31
CA GLY A 300 19.30 9.31 8.53
C GLY A 300 20.38 9.13 7.46
N GLY A 301 19.97 8.71 6.24
CA GLY A 301 20.87 8.45 5.12
C GLY A 301 21.74 7.20 5.29
N LYS A 302 21.46 6.34 6.26
CA LYS A 302 22.18 5.08 6.50
C LYS A 302 21.20 3.92 6.38
N LEU A 303 21.65 2.84 5.75
CA LEU A 303 20.91 1.56 5.78
C LEU A 303 20.89 1.00 7.22
N PRO A 304 19.77 0.42 7.66
CA PRO A 304 19.66 -0.21 8.97
C PRO A 304 20.53 -1.45 9.12
#